data_745ad22be8ec5306bb984ccec134d49e
#
_entry.id   745ad22be8ec5306bb984ccec134d49e
#
_cell.length_a   1.000
_cell.length_b   1.000
_cell.length_c   1.000
_cell.angle_alpha   90.00
_cell.angle_beta   90.00
_cell.angle_gamma   90.00
#
_symmetry.space_group_name_H-M   'P 1'
#
loop_
_entity.id
_entity.type
_entity.pdbx_description
1 polymer ?
#
loop_
_entity_poly.entity_id
_entity_poly.type
_entity_poly.pdbx_seq_one_letter_code
_entity_poly.pdbx_strand_id
1 'polypeptide(L)'
;MIECTWIADKLFRAVRAIIDKYKSRYYWSPIEPLRSNGSVKNIHEFPATWKIDEEQKCLCGNICGEESFVQSLKLFAITPQGRYPIYLPNHGNEQAESIFSAKGIEFTRQSEYMAAAIMKNYSEWIEQLYSIAKRKNRLYIELKVKGRPDTLKVEIISPSA
;
A
#
# COMPACT_ATOMS: atom_id res chain seq x y z
N MET A 1 22.05 13.30 44.46
CA MET A 1 20.76 13.40 43.71
C MET A 1 20.89 13.90 42.26
N ILE A 2 22.11 14.16 41.77
CA ILE A 2 22.36 14.74 40.42
C ILE A 2 22.66 13.67 39.35
N GLU A 3 23.02 12.43 39.73
CA GLU A 3 23.41 11.40 38.75
C GLU A 3 22.26 10.69 38.03
N CYS A 4 21.08 10.59 38.64
CA CYS A 4 19.93 9.91 38.02
C CYS A 4 19.31 10.66 36.84
N THR A 5 19.36 12.00 36.86
CA THR A 5 18.83 12.84 35.77
C THR A 5 19.70 12.78 34.52
N TRP A 6 21.01 12.66 34.66
CA TRP A 6 21.95 12.58 33.56
C TRP A 6 21.86 11.24 32.79
N ILE A 7 21.69 10.14 33.53
CA ILE A 7 21.49 8.81 32.93
C ILE A 7 20.18 8.74 32.19
N ALA A 8 19.09 9.29 32.77
CA ALA A 8 17.78 9.33 32.12
C ALA A 8 17.81 10.16 30.82
N ASP A 9 18.51 11.30 30.81
CA ASP A 9 18.64 12.16 29.63
C ASP A 9 19.45 11.49 28.51
N LYS A 10 20.55 10.78 28.86
CA LYS A 10 21.30 9.97 27.88
C LYS A 10 20.50 8.82 27.31
N LEU A 11 19.73 8.12 28.15
CA LEU A 11 18.87 7.02 27.71
C LEU A 11 17.77 7.54 26.76
N PHE A 12 17.15 8.67 27.12
CA PHE A 12 16.11 9.30 26.32
C PHE A 12 16.65 9.76 24.95
N ARG A 13 17.84 10.34 24.90
CA ARG A 13 18.50 10.72 23.63
C ARG A 13 18.87 9.52 22.77
N ALA A 14 19.36 8.42 23.39
CA ALA A 14 19.68 7.18 22.69
C ALA A 14 18.42 6.52 22.12
N VAL A 15 17.34 6.44 22.91
CA VAL A 15 16.06 5.90 22.46
C VAL A 15 15.46 6.76 21.34
N ARG A 16 15.53 8.09 21.48
CA ARG A 16 15.05 9.02 20.44
C ARG A 16 15.86 8.88 19.14
N ALA A 17 17.19 8.75 19.22
CA ALA A 17 18.05 8.53 18.05
C ALA A 17 17.77 7.20 17.37
N ILE A 18 17.44 6.15 18.14
CA ILE A 18 17.01 4.86 17.62
C ILE A 18 15.63 5.00 16.91
N ILE A 19 14.66 5.65 17.55
CA ILE A 19 13.35 5.91 16.97
C ILE A 19 13.46 6.73 15.69
N ASP A 20 14.28 7.78 15.66
CA ASP A 20 14.48 8.62 14.48
C ASP A 20 15.22 7.86 13.37
N LYS A 21 16.17 6.98 13.72
CA LYS A 21 16.84 6.08 12.76
C LYS A 21 15.90 5.04 12.17
N TYR A 22 14.92 4.56 12.94
CA TYR A 22 13.87 3.67 12.44
C TYR A 22 12.81 4.44 11.64
N LYS A 23 12.37 5.62 12.09
CA LYS A 23 11.45 6.49 11.35
C LYS A 23 12.01 6.94 10.00
N SER A 24 13.32 7.20 9.90
CA SER A 24 13.94 7.59 8.64
C SER A 24 14.01 6.46 7.59
N ARG A 25 13.86 5.20 8.01
CA ARG A 25 13.89 4.03 7.12
C ARG A 25 12.49 3.56 6.67
N TYR A 26 11.45 3.93 7.42
CA TYR A 26 10.06 3.55 7.15
C TYR A 26 9.20 4.81 7.18
N TYR A 27 8.77 5.26 6.02
CA TYR A 27 7.68 6.21 5.95
C TYR A 27 6.39 5.42 6.16
N TRP A 28 5.96 5.35 7.41
CA TRP A 28 4.69 4.76 7.78
C TRP A 28 3.67 5.88 7.90
N SER A 29 2.61 5.80 7.10
CA SER A 29 1.44 6.65 7.29
C SER A 29 0.47 5.87 8.15
N PRO A 30 0.17 6.30 9.39
CA PRO A 30 -0.96 5.79 10.13
C PRO A 30 -2.22 6.35 9.48
N ILE A 31 -2.67 5.70 8.41
CA ILE A 31 -3.98 5.95 7.86
C ILE A 31 -4.97 5.46 8.89
N GLU A 32 -5.99 6.26 9.23
CA GLU A 32 -7.11 5.72 9.97
C GLU A 32 -7.68 4.53 9.19
N PRO A 33 -7.88 3.36 9.85
CA PRO A 33 -8.32 2.18 9.13
C PRO A 33 -9.63 2.46 8.38
N LEU A 34 -9.59 2.41 7.06
CA LEU A 34 -10.76 2.61 6.22
C LEU A 34 -11.52 1.29 6.12
N ARG A 35 -12.80 1.31 6.45
CA ARG A 35 -13.70 0.15 6.38
C ARG A 35 -14.65 0.27 5.22
N SER A 36 -15.01 -0.86 4.64
CA SER A 36 -16.11 -0.94 3.67
C SER A 36 -17.45 -0.72 4.38
N ASN A 37 -18.31 0.08 3.78
CA ASN A 37 -19.66 0.35 4.26
C ASN A 37 -20.71 -0.65 3.71
N GLY A 38 -20.29 -1.61 2.90
CA GLY A 38 -21.19 -2.53 2.20
C GLY A 38 -20.86 -4.01 2.45
N SER A 39 -21.66 -4.87 1.80
CA SER A 39 -21.39 -6.31 1.77
C SER A 39 -20.13 -6.59 0.97
N VAL A 40 -19.14 -7.23 1.60
CA VAL A 40 -17.87 -7.58 0.97
C VAL A 40 -17.95 -8.99 0.39
N LYS A 41 -17.57 -9.13 -0.88
CA LYS A 41 -17.47 -10.41 -1.58
C LYS A 41 -16.26 -11.23 -1.12
N ASN A 42 -16.36 -12.54 -1.24
CA ASN A 42 -15.24 -13.43 -0.92
C ASN A 42 -14.12 -13.26 -1.95
N ILE A 43 -12.88 -13.10 -1.48
CA ILE A 43 -11.71 -12.85 -2.35
C ILE A 43 -11.46 -13.97 -3.36
N HIS A 44 -11.90 -15.20 -3.06
CA HIS A 44 -11.79 -16.33 -3.98
C HIS A 44 -12.70 -16.19 -5.22
N GLU A 45 -13.72 -15.31 -5.15
CA GLU A 45 -14.63 -15.00 -6.26
C GLU A 45 -14.11 -13.85 -7.14
N PHE A 46 -12.94 -13.30 -6.84
CA PHE A 46 -12.36 -12.22 -7.66
C PHE A 46 -12.13 -12.71 -9.09
N PRO A 47 -12.50 -11.90 -10.11
CA PRO A 47 -12.47 -12.33 -11.51
C PRO A 47 -11.11 -12.82 -11.98
N ALA A 48 -11.12 -13.82 -12.85
CA ALA A 48 -9.91 -14.31 -13.49
C ALA A 48 -9.31 -13.28 -14.45
N THR A 49 -8.00 -13.27 -14.54
CA THR A 49 -7.24 -12.44 -15.47
C THR A 49 -6.00 -13.18 -15.98
N TRP A 50 -5.34 -12.61 -16.98
CA TRP A 50 -4.06 -13.12 -17.43
C TRP A 50 -2.97 -12.81 -16.41
N LYS A 51 -2.12 -13.80 -16.12
CA LYS A 51 -0.94 -13.62 -15.29
C LYS A 51 0.12 -12.84 -16.06
N ILE A 52 0.65 -11.80 -15.43
CA ILE A 52 1.81 -11.05 -15.93
C ILE A 52 3.06 -11.66 -15.33
N ASP A 53 3.95 -12.15 -16.19
CA ASP A 53 5.29 -12.52 -15.78
C ASP A 53 6.20 -11.29 -15.87
N GLU A 54 6.58 -10.76 -14.72
CA GLU A 54 7.37 -9.53 -14.60
C GLU A 54 8.82 -9.76 -15.08
N GLU A 55 9.34 -10.98 -14.96
CA GLU A 55 10.70 -11.33 -15.37
C GLU A 55 10.81 -11.50 -16.89
N GLN A 56 9.87 -12.25 -17.47
CA GLN A 56 9.83 -12.54 -18.90
C GLN A 56 9.10 -11.46 -19.71
N LYS A 57 8.44 -10.50 -19.04
CA LYS A 57 7.64 -9.42 -19.64
C LYS A 57 6.59 -9.94 -20.61
N CYS A 58 5.95 -11.04 -20.28
CA CYS A 58 4.91 -11.68 -21.09
C CYS A 58 3.67 -12.00 -20.28
N LEU A 59 2.58 -12.32 -20.98
CA LEU A 59 1.36 -12.85 -20.38
C LEU A 59 1.45 -14.38 -20.40
N CYS A 60 1.26 -15.01 -19.25
CA CYS A 60 1.32 -16.45 -19.12
C CYS A 60 0.17 -16.98 -18.27
N GLY A 61 -0.60 -17.92 -18.80
CA GLY A 61 -1.67 -18.58 -18.08
C GLY A 61 -2.78 -17.66 -17.55
N ASN A 62 -3.67 -18.22 -16.75
CA ASN A 62 -4.75 -17.50 -16.07
C ASN A 62 -4.60 -17.62 -14.56
N ILE A 63 -4.91 -16.54 -13.86
CA ILE A 63 -5.00 -16.47 -12.40
C ILE A 63 -6.39 -16.03 -11.99
N CYS A 64 -6.86 -16.41 -10.81
CA CYS A 64 -8.15 -16.03 -10.26
C CYS A 64 -8.07 -15.80 -8.75
N GLY A 65 -9.14 -15.32 -8.17
CA GLY A 65 -9.25 -15.10 -6.74
C GLY A 65 -8.17 -14.15 -6.19
N GLU A 66 -7.55 -14.51 -5.08
CA GLU A 66 -6.57 -13.67 -4.38
C GLU A 66 -5.38 -13.26 -5.28
N GLU A 67 -4.84 -14.18 -6.08
CA GLU A 67 -3.69 -13.87 -6.94
C GLU A 67 -4.05 -12.81 -8.00
N SER A 68 -5.23 -12.94 -8.61
CA SER A 68 -5.76 -11.97 -9.56
C SER A 68 -6.03 -10.61 -8.92
N PHE A 69 -6.58 -10.61 -7.70
CA PHE A 69 -6.81 -9.39 -6.93
C PHE A 69 -5.51 -8.67 -6.61
N VAL A 70 -4.49 -9.39 -6.12
CA VAL A 70 -3.18 -8.82 -5.81
C VAL A 70 -2.54 -8.19 -7.04
N GLN A 71 -2.58 -8.89 -8.19
CA GLN A 71 -2.06 -8.34 -9.45
C GLN A 71 -2.84 -7.09 -9.89
N SER A 72 -4.17 -7.12 -9.80
CA SER A 72 -5.03 -5.97 -10.14
C SER A 72 -4.72 -4.76 -9.26
N LEU A 73 -4.57 -4.97 -7.95
CA LEU A 73 -4.23 -3.91 -7.00
C LEU A 73 -2.84 -3.31 -7.26
N LYS A 74 -1.84 -4.14 -7.57
CA LYS A 74 -0.50 -3.68 -7.96
C LYS A 74 -0.55 -2.80 -9.21
N LEU A 75 -1.22 -3.28 -10.25
CA LEU A 75 -1.37 -2.52 -11.50
C LEU A 75 -2.10 -1.20 -11.29
N PHE A 76 -3.19 -1.21 -10.52
CA PHE A 76 -3.93 0.00 -10.18
C PHE A 76 -3.04 1.03 -9.49
N ALA A 77 -2.24 0.59 -8.51
CA ALA A 77 -1.40 1.48 -7.72
C ALA A 77 -0.28 2.15 -8.51
N ILE A 78 0.27 1.47 -9.53
CA ILE A 78 1.37 2.01 -10.37
C ILE A 78 0.89 2.65 -11.69
N THR A 79 -0.38 2.50 -12.04
CA THR A 79 -0.93 3.07 -13.28
C THR A 79 -1.41 4.49 -13.03
N PRO A 80 -0.82 5.51 -13.67
CA PRO A 80 -1.32 6.88 -13.57
C PRO A 80 -2.74 6.99 -14.12
N GLN A 81 -3.60 7.69 -13.38
CA GLN A 81 -5.00 7.86 -13.77
C GLN A 81 -5.12 8.60 -15.11
N GLY A 82 -5.99 8.06 -15.99
CA GLY A 82 -6.29 8.67 -17.28
C GLY A 82 -5.14 8.61 -18.30
N ARG A 83 -4.02 7.97 -18.00
CA ARG A 83 -2.87 7.92 -18.93
C ARG A 83 -3.13 7.06 -20.17
N TYR A 84 -3.90 6.02 -20.01
CA TYR A 84 -4.17 5.06 -21.09
C TYR A 84 -5.62 5.18 -21.58
N PRO A 85 -5.84 5.57 -22.84
CA PRO A 85 -7.19 5.79 -23.40
C PRO A 85 -8.09 4.55 -23.43
N ILE A 86 -7.47 3.34 -23.37
CA ILE A 86 -8.19 2.06 -23.35
C ILE A 86 -8.88 1.76 -22.02
N TYR A 87 -8.48 2.45 -20.95
CA TYR A 87 -9.12 2.34 -19.65
C TYR A 87 -10.14 3.47 -19.45
N LEU A 88 -11.10 3.23 -18.56
CA LEU A 88 -12.01 4.29 -18.14
C LEU A 88 -11.21 5.46 -17.54
N PRO A 89 -11.68 6.71 -17.69
CA PRO A 89 -10.99 7.90 -17.18
C PRO A 89 -10.66 7.84 -15.67
N ASN A 90 -11.42 7.05 -14.92
CA ASN A 90 -11.24 6.88 -13.48
C ASN A 90 -10.34 5.69 -13.12
N HIS A 91 -9.83 4.94 -14.11
CA HIS A 91 -8.93 3.84 -13.83
C HIS A 91 -7.52 4.34 -13.54
N GLY A 92 -6.90 3.76 -12.54
CA GLY A 92 -5.57 4.11 -12.07
C GLY A 92 -5.58 5.04 -10.86
N ASN A 93 -4.41 5.47 -10.46
CA ASN A 93 -4.16 6.24 -9.26
C ASN A 93 -3.45 7.56 -9.58
N GLU A 94 -4.01 8.67 -9.16
CA GLU A 94 -3.40 10.00 -9.35
C GLU A 94 -2.01 10.11 -8.69
N GLN A 95 -1.76 9.34 -7.64
CA GLN A 95 -0.51 9.36 -6.88
C GLN A 95 0.53 8.37 -7.41
N ALA A 96 0.25 7.63 -8.48
CA ALA A 96 1.09 6.52 -8.97
C ALA A 96 2.55 6.90 -9.23
N GLU A 97 2.80 8.11 -9.74
CA GLU A 97 4.15 8.59 -10.04
C GLU A 97 4.83 9.26 -8.83
N SER A 98 4.07 10.01 -8.05
CA SER A 98 4.60 10.87 -6.99
C SER A 98 4.82 10.17 -5.65
N ILE A 99 4.03 9.15 -5.32
CA ILE A 99 4.05 8.50 -4.01
C ILE A 99 5.41 7.85 -3.70
N PHE A 100 6.11 7.33 -4.71
CA PHE A 100 7.42 6.71 -4.52
C PHE A 100 8.53 7.72 -4.20
N SER A 101 8.40 8.97 -4.65
CA SER A 101 9.34 10.05 -4.35
C SER A 101 8.96 10.86 -3.09
N ALA A 102 7.69 10.87 -2.71
CA ALA A 102 7.17 11.62 -1.57
C ALA A 102 7.83 11.24 -0.24
N LYS A 103 7.98 12.20 0.67
CA LYS A 103 8.59 12.02 2.00
C LYS A 103 7.78 12.76 3.07
N GLY A 104 7.88 12.29 4.32
CA GLY A 104 7.26 12.94 5.47
C GLY A 104 5.77 13.20 5.28
N ILE A 105 5.33 14.44 5.54
CA ILE A 105 3.92 14.86 5.46
C ILE A 105 3.35 14.65 4.06
N GLU A 106 4.15 14.88 3.01
CA GLU A 106 3.70 14.67 1.64
C GLU A 106 3.38 13.21 1.36
N PHE A 107 4.21 12.28 1.85
CA PHE A 107 3.92 10.86 1.75
C PHE A 107 2.63 10.49 2.49
N THR A 108 2.42 11.03 3.69
CA THR A 108 1.19 10.80 4.47
C THR A 108 -0.03 11.22 3.66
N ARG A 109 -0.03 12.43 3.12
CA ARG A 109 -1.14 12.95 2.32
C ARG A 109 -1.41 12.11 1.06
N GLN A 110 -0.36 11.74 0.34
CA GLN A 110 -0.49 10.91 -0.87
C GLN A 110 -0.96 9.49 -0.56
N SER A 111 -0.53 8.91 0.56
CA SER A 111 -1.02 7.60 0.98
C SER A 111 -2.49 7.62 1.41
N GLU A 112 -2.99 8.71 1.99
CA GLU A 112 -4.42 8.90 2.26
C GLU A 112 -5.24 8.96 0.99
N TYR A 113 -4.80 9.71 -0.02
CA TYR A 113 -5.47 9.75 -1.33
C TYR A 113 -5.44 8.40 -2.03
N MET A 114 -4.29 7.70 -2.01
CA MET A 114 -4.18 6.35 -2.57
C MET A 114 -5.12 5.38 -1.85
N ALA A 115 -5.19 5.42 -0.52
CA ALA A 115 -6.08 4.58 0.27
C ALA A 115 -7.56 4.83 -0.08
N ALA A 116 -7.96 6.09 -0.21
CA ALA A 116 -9.31 6.45 -0.63
C ALA A 116 -9.62 5.94 -2.04
N ALA A 117 -8.66 6.06 -2.98
CA ALA A 117 -8.81 5.56 -4.33
C ALA A 117 -8.92 4.03 -4.38
N ILE A 118 -8.12 3.31 -3.59
CA ILE A 118 -8.21 1.85 -3.45
C ILE A 118 -9.58 1.46 -2.90
N MET A 119 -10.03 2.07 -1.81
CA MET A 119 -11.33 1.76 -1.21
C MET A 119 -12.48 2.08 -2.15
N LYS A 120 -12.40 3.15 -2.94
CA LYS A 120 -13.41 3.49 -3.95
C LYS A 120 -13.54 2.42 -5.04
N ASN A 121 -12.42 1.85 -5.50
CA ASN A 121 -12.42 0.90 -6.62
C ASN A 121 -12.57 -0.55 -6.18
N TYR A 122 -12.19 -0.90 -4.96
CA TYR A 122 -12.14 -2.28 -4.45
C TYR A 122 -12.97 -2.50 -3.18
N SER A 123 -13.89 -1.58 -2.83
CA SER A 123 -14.71 -1.69 -1.62
C SER A 123 -15.56 -2.97 -1.55
N GLU A 124 -15.88 -3.58 -2.70
CA GLU A 124 -16.60 -4.85 -2.74
C GLU A 124 -15.76 -6.06 -2.30
N TRP A 125 -14.43 -5.91 -2.22
CA TRP A 125 -13.47 -6.99 -1.94
C TRP A 125 -12.66 -6.76 -0.67
N ILE A 126 -12.50 -5.51 -0.26
CA ILE A 126 -11.71 -5.12 0.91
C ILE A 126 -12.64 -4.85 2.08
N GLU A 127 -12.48 -5.61 3.17
CA GLU A 127 -13.18 -5.34 4.43
C GLU A 127 -12.61 -4.12 5.13
N GLN A 128 -11.27 -4.05 5.18
CA GLN A 128 -10.55 -2.98 5.86
C GLN A 128 -9.15 -2.78 5.26
N LEU A 129 -8.78 -1.53 5.05
CA LEU A 129 -7.43 -1.12 4.71
C LEU A 129 -6.78 -0.53 5.97
N TYR A 130 -5.67 -1.13 6.40
CA TYR A 130 -5.00 -0.78 7.66
C TYR A 130 -3.90 0.26 7.46
N SER A 131 -3.03 0.07 6.47
CA SER A 131 -1.87 0.94 6.30
C SER A 131 -1.32 0.93 4.89
N ILE A 132 -0.67 2.03 4.52
CA ILE A 132 0.24 2.10 3.39
C ILE A 132 1.58 2.57 3.94
N ALA A 133 2.61 1.74 3.77
CA ALA A 133 3.97 2.05 4.22
C ALA A 133 4.93 2.08 3.04
N LYS A 134 6.03 2.83 3.16
CA LYS A 134 7.07 2.90 2.15
C LYS A 134 8.44 2.57 2.72
N ARG A 135 9.19 1.74 1.99
CA ARG A 135 10.58 1.47 2.28
C ARG A 135 11.40 1.52 0.99
N LYS A 136 12.28 2.48 0.86
CA LYS A 136 13.02 2.75 -0.40
C LYS A 136 12.01 2.96 -1.56
N ASN A 137 12.10 2.16 -2.61
CA ASN A 137 11.23 2.17 -3.80
C ASN A 137 10.10 1.13 -3.75
N ARG A 138 9.72 0.66 -2.58
CA ARG A 138 8.64 -0.31 -2.39
C ARG A 138 7.56 0.27 -1.51
N LEU A 139 6.32 0.07 -1.91
CA LEU A 139 5.13 0.31 -1.08
C LEU A 139 4.62 -1.00 -0.53
N TYR A 140 4.13 -0.96 0.68
CA TYR A 140 3.51 -2.08 1.37
C TYR A 140 2.10 -1.66 1.76
N ILE A 141 1.11 -2.34 1.22
CA ILE A 141 -0.31 -2.12 1.54
C ILE A 141 -0.77 -3.27 2.40
N GLU A 142 -1.29 -2.97 3.58
CA GLU A 142 -1.84 -3.96 4.49
C GLU A 142 -3.35 -3.81 4.57
N LEU A 143 -4.07 -4.88 4.23
CA LEU A 143 -5.52 -4.87 4.16
C LEU A 143 -6.13 -6.21 4.57
N LYS A 144 -7.42 -6.19 4.91
CA LYS A 144 -8.21 -7.37 5.21
C LYS A 144 -9.23 -7.61 4.11
N VAL A 145 -9.29 -8.85 3.65
CA VAL A 145 -10.24 -9.33 2.64
C VAL A 145 -11.07 -10.48 3.19
N LYS A 146 -12.31 -10.60 2.75
CA LYS A 146 -13.18 -11.70 3.13
C LYS A 146 -12.71 -13.00 2.48
N GLY A 147 -12.69 -14.08 3.26
CA GLY A 147 -12.23 -15.40 2.81
C GLY A 147 -10.77 -15.70 3.19
N ARG A 148 -10.09 -14.75 3.83
CA ARG A 148 -8.75 -14.96 4.38
C ARG A 148 -8.74 -14.68 5.89
N PRO A 149 -8.18 -15.58 6.72
CA PRO A 149 -8.09 -15.38 8.17
C PRO A 149 -7.12 -14.25 8.54
N ASP A 150 -6.00 -14.16 7.82
CA ASP A 150 -4.94 -13.19 8.09
C ASP A 150 -5.05 -11.93 7.23
N THR A 151 -4.33 -10.87 7.63
CA THR A 151 -4.16 -9.67 6.82
C THR A 151 -3.36 -9.98 5.55
N LEU A 152 -3.79 -9.43 4.44
CA LEU A 152 -3.08 -9.48 3.17
C LEU A 152 -2.09 -8.32 3.09
N LYS A 153 -0.82 -8.65 2.83
CA LYS A 153 0.24 -7.67 2.60
C LYS A 153 0.64 -7.68 1.14
N VAL A 154 0.43 -6.57 0.47
CA VAL A 154 0.76 -6.42 -0.95
C VAL A 154 1.99 -5.52 -1.06
N GLU A 155 3.04 -6.06 -1.66
CA GLU A 155 4.26 -5.32 -1.98
C GLU A 155 4.18 -4.81 -3.42
N ILE A 156 4.49 -3.53 -3.62
CA ILE A 156 4.49 -2.86 -4.92
C ILE A 156 5.85 -2.23 -5.14
N ILE A 157 6.50 -2.58 -6.25
CA ILE A 157 7.81 -2.05 -6.62
C ILE A 157 7.60 -0.83 -7.52
N SER A 158 8.39 0.22 -7.31
CA SER A 158 8.36 1.41 -8.17
C SER A 158 8.68 1.02 -9.62
N PRO A 159 7.90 1.48 -10.61
CA PRO A 159 8.20 1.24 -12.03
C PRO A 159 9.48 1.94 -12.51
N SER A 160 10.01 2.87 -11.72
CA SER A 160 11.24 3.63 -12.00
C SER A 160 12.49 3.02 -11.34
N ALA A 161 12.39 1.79 -10.81
CA ALA A 161 13.49 1.12 -10.11
C ALA A 161 14.35 0.28 -11.07
#